data_daa00bcfe792d5c6f41d9e5a138559a2
#
_entry.id   daa00bcfe792d5c6f41d9e5a138559a2
#
_cell.length_a   1.000
_cell.length_b   1.000
_cell.length_c   1.000
_cell.angle_alpha   90.00
_cell.angle_beta   90.00
_cell.angle_gamma   90.00
#
_symmetry.space_group_name_H-M   'P 1'
#
loop_
_entity.id
_entity.type
_entity.pdbx_description
1 polymer ?
#
loop_
_entity_poly.entity_id
_entity_poly.type
_entity_poly.pdbx_seq_one_letter_code
_entity_poly.pdbx_strand_id
1 'polypeptide(L)'
;MSDDPLHRLRELCLSLPQVTERLNHGEPAWAVRGKALVTCSERKPEGRIGFWCPSPPGELEALVAAEPDRFFQPPYGGHGWLGVYLDVPVDWAEVREIITDAYRITAPRCLTAELDPPPPPP
;
A
#
# COMPACT_ATOMS: atom_id res chain seq x y z
N MET A 1 4.14 15.41 17.73
CA MET A 1 4.78 14.81 16.56
C MET A 1 4.65 13.31 16.62
N SER A 2 3.99 12.75 15.67
CA SER A 2 3.71 11.32 15.75
C SER A 2 4.61 10.55 14.82
N ASP A 3 5.43 9.67 15.38
CA ASP A 3 6.17 8.69 14.60
C ASP A 3 5.37 7.41 14.44
N ASP A 4 4.05 7.50 14.69
CA ASP A 4 3.17 6.37 14.53
C ASP A 4 3.17 5.93 13.06
N PRO A 5 3.56 4.68 12.76
CA PRO A 5 3.57 4.19 11.38
C PRO A 5 2.21 4.30 10.72
N LEU A 6 1.15 4.09 11.47
CA LEU A 6 -0.20 4.17 10.95
C LEU A 6 -0.54 5.59 10.49
N HIS A 7 -0.10 6.58 11.24
CA HIS A 7 -0.31 7.98 10.88
C HIS A 7 0.43 8.34 9.58
N ARG A 8 1.67 7.88 9.46
CA ARG A 8 2.46 8.10 8.23
C ARG A 8 1.85 7.40 7.04
N LEU A 9 1.37 6.18 7.24
CA LEU A 9 0.68 5.45 6.19
C LEU A 9 -0.57 6.19 5.72
N ARG A 10 -1.35 6.72 6.66
CA ARG A 10 -2.54 7.50 6.35
C ARG A 10 -2.19 8.73 5.50
N GLU A 11 -1.15 9.45 5.87
CA GLU A 11 -0.73 10.63 5.11
C GLU A 11 -0.34 10.27 3.69
N LEU A 12 0.40 9.18 3.50
CA LEU A 12 0.79 8.73 2.18
C LEU A 12 -0.42 8.36 1.33
N CYS A 13 -1.33 7.58 1.88
CA CYS A 13 -2.51 7.14 1.14
C CYS A 13 -3.40 8.31 0.75
N LEU A 14 -3.65 9.22 1.69
CA LEU A 14 -4.53 10.34 1.44
C LEU A 14 -3.90 11.43 0.56
N SER A 15 -2.60 11.37 0.34
CA SER A 15 -1.93 12.28 -0.59
C SER A 15 -2.21 11.91 -2.05
N LEU A 16 -2.70 10.71 -2.31
CA LEU A 16 -2.99 10.27 -3.67
C LEU A 16 -4.38 10.75 -4.11
N PRO A 17 -4.56 11.05 -5.42
CA PRO A 17 -5.84 11.62 -5.90
C PRO A 17 -7.04 10.71 -5.62
N GLN A 18 -8.08 11.29 -5.05
CA GLN A 18 -9.39 10.64 -4.80
C GLN A 18 -9.34 9.40 -3.92
N VAL A 19 -8.31 9.25 -3.11
CA VAL A 19 -8.26 8.18 -2.12
C VAL A 19 -9.10 8.58 -0.92
N THR A 20 -9.94 7.67 -0.45
CA THR A 20 -10.76 7.86 0.74
C THR A 20 -10.43 6.81 1.78
N GLU A 21 -10.60 7.17 3.04
CA GLU A 21 -10.37 6.27 4.16
C GLU A 21 -11.70 5.68 4.62
N ARG A 22 -11.68 4.40 4.97
CA ARG A 22 -12.85 3.72 5.53
C ARG A 22 -12.38 2.67 6.52
N LEU A 23 -13.32 2.10 7.27
CA LEU A 23 -13.02 0.99 8.17
C LEU A 23 -13.38 -0.33 7.47
N ASN A 24 -12.47 -1.28 7.57
CA ASN A 24 -12.66 -2.63 7.05
C ASN A 24 -12.39 -3.59 8.19
N HIS A 25 -13.44 -4.25 8.68
CA HIS A 25 -13.35 -5.13 9.84
C HIS A 25 -12.75 -4.42 11.07
N GLY A 26 -13.11 -3.14 11.24
CA GLY A 26 -12.65 -2.36 12.37
C GLY A 26 -11.26 -1.75 12.23
N GLU A 27 -10.59 -1.98 11.10
CA GLU A 27 -9.25 -1.47 10.86
C GLU A 27 -9.25 -0.47 9.70
N PRO A 28 -8.33 0.52 9.72
CA PRO A 28 -8.28 1.50 8.64
C PRO A 28 -7.98 0.86 7.29
N ALA A 29 -8.64 1.35 6.27
CA ALA A 29 -8.39 0.94 4.90
C ALA A 29 -8.58 2.15 4.00
N TRP A 30 -7.91 2.15 2.87
CA TRP A 30 -7.98 3.24 1.90
C TRP A 30 -8.39 2.68 0.55
N ALA A 31 -9.24 3.41 -0.14
CA ALA A 31 -9.79 2.97 -1.42
C ALA A 31 -9.80 4.11 -2.42
N VAL A 32 -9.73 3.78 -3.70
CA VAL A 32 -9.89 4.73 -4.78
C VAL A 32 -11.05 4.27 -5.64
N ARG A 33 -12.04 5.13 -5.77
CA ARG A 33 -13.27 4.83 -6.52
C ARG A 33 -13.91 3.50 -6.12
N GLY A 34 -13.93 3.23 -4.81
CA GLY A 34 -14.54 2.02 -4.27
C GLY A 34 -13.69 0.77 -4.34
N LYS A 35 -12.51 0.84 -4.95
CA LYS A 35 -11.60 -0.31 -5.03
C LYS A 35 -10.57 -0.24 -3.93
N ALA A 36 -10.37 -1.35 -3.24
CA ALA A 36 -9.40 -1.41 -2.14
C ALA A 36 -7.99 -1.13 -2.65
N LEU A 37 -7.33 -0.18 -2.01
CA LEU A 37 -5.95 0.18 -2.32
C LEU A 37 -4.99 -0.32 -1.26
N VAL A 38 -5.24 0.03 0.01
CA VAL A 38 -4.40 -0.36 1.14
C VAL A 38 -5.32 -0.80 2.26
N THR A 39 -5.02 -1.94 2.85
CA THR A 39 -5.75 -2.45 4.01
C THR A 39 -4.77 -2.63 5.15
N CYS A 40 -5.01 -1.95 6.27
CA CYS A 40 -4.16 -2.06 7.44
C CYS A 40 -4.61 -3.22 8.30
N SER A 41 -3.66 -3.86 8.99
CA SER A 41 -3.96 -4.92 9.92
C SER A 41 -3.03 -4.84 11.12
N GLU A 42 -3.60 -4.94 12.31
CA GLU A 42 -2.84 -5.01 13.55
C GLU A 42 -2.80 -6.43 14.11
N ARG A 43 -3.46 -7.36 13.44
CA ARG A 43 -3.62 -8.72 13.96
C ARG A 43 -2.91 -9.78 13.13
N LYS A 44 -2.57 -9.46 11.91
CA LYS A 44 -2.05 -10.49 11.01
C LYS A 44 -0.84 -10.00 10.25
N PRO A 45 0.08 -10.90 10.05
CA PRO A 45 0.17 -12.21 10.66
C PRO A 45 0.62 -12.11 12.12
N GLU A 46 0.16 -13.03 12.94
CA GLU A 46 0.67 -13.20 14.31
C GLU A 46 0.61 -11.98 15.22
N GLY A 47 -0.41 -11.13 15.06
CA GLY A 47 -0.57 -9.94 15.88
C GLY A 47 0.33 -8.79 15.51
N ARG A 48 1.03 -8.86 14.41
CA ARG A 48 1.95 -7.81 13.98
C ARG A 48 1.20 -6.71 13.22
N ILE A 49 1.77 -5.51 13.25
CA ILE A 49 1.22 -4.38 12.52
C ILE A 49 1.77 -4.38 11.10
N GLY A 50 0.88 -4.28 10.12
CA GLY A 50 1.27 -4.23 8.73
C GLY A 50 0.14 -3.73 7.84
N PHE A 51 0.40 -3.65 6.56
CA PHE A 51 -0.65 -3.33 5.59
C PHE A 51 -0.49 -4.20 4.34
N TRP A 52 -1.57 -4.30 3.58
CA TRP A 52 -1.60 -5.05 2.32
C TRP A 52 -2.00 -4.13 1.19
N CYS A 53 -1.40 -4.33 0.03
CA CYS A 53 -1.76 -3.56 -1.16
C CYS A 53 -1.51 -4.39 -2.41
N PRO A 54 -2.16 -4.07 -3.54
CA PRO A 54 -1.83 -4.72 -4.82
C PRO A 54 -0.38 -4.46 -5.20
N SER A 55 0.23 -5.40 -5.89
CA SER A 55 1.60 -5.24 -6.36
C SER A 55 1.73 -5.77 -7.79
N PRO A 56 2.74 -5.30 -8.54
CA PRO A 56 3.00 -5.82 -9.89
C PRO A 56 3.31 -7.32 -9.86
N PRO A 57 3.03 -8.04 -10.96
CA PRO A 57 3.31 -9.48 -11.01
C PRO A 57 4.77 -9.78 -10.69
N GLY A 58 4.99 -10.78 -9.85
CA GLY A 58 6.33 -11.21 -9.48
C GLY A 58 6.96 -10.43 -8.35
N GLU A 59 6.44 -9.26 -8.01
CA GLU A 59 7.03 -8.42 -6.96
C GLU A 59 6.88 -9.02 -5.57
N LEU A 60 5.71 -9.58 -5.29
CA LEU A 60 5.46 -10.24 -4.00
C LEU A 60 6.50 -11.32 -3.73
N GLU A 61 6.68 -12.22 -4.68
CA GLU A 61 7.59 -13.34 -4.52
C GLU A 61 9.03 -12.86 -4.35
N ALA A 62 9.43 -11.88 -5.15
CA ALA A 62 10.78 -11.35 -5.09
C ALA A 62 11.08 -10.65 -3.77
N LEU A 63 10.16 -9.82 -3.28
CA LEU A 63 10.36 -9.10 -2.04
C LEU A 63 10.31 -10.00 -0.82
N VAL A 64 9.38 -10.95 -0.79
CA VAL A 64 9.30 -11.89 0.33
C VAL A 64 10.54 -12.79 0.38
N ALA A 65 11.03 -13.21 -0.77
CA ALA A 65 12.23 -14.04 -0.83
C ALA A 65 13.48 -13.26 -0.40
N ALA A 66 13.57 -11.99 -0.80
CA ALA A 66 14.73 -11.16 -0.48
C ALA A 66 14.73 -10.66 0.95
N GLU A 67 13.56 -10.26 1.47
CA GLU A 67 13.45 -9.65 2.79
C GLU A 67 12.22 -10.13 3.54
N PRO A 68 12.22 -11.41 3.98
CA PRO A 68 11.05 -11.97 4.68
C PRO A 68 10.74 -11.29 6.02
N ASP A 69 11.70 -10.53 6.57
CA ASP A 69 11.48 -9.79 7.81
C ASP A 69 10.67 -8.51 7.58
N ARG A 70 10.56 -8.05 6.35
CA ARG A 70 9.88 -6.81 6.01
C ARG A 70 8.61 -7.02 5.19
N PHE A 71 8.52 -8.11 4.46
CA PHE A 71 7.41 -8.37 3.54
C PHE A 71 6.80 -9.73 3.80
N PHE A 72 5.52 -9.87 3.52
CA PHE A 72 4.83 -11.13 3.72
C PHE A 72 3.73 -11.30 2.68
N GLN A 73 3.29 -12.54 2.51
CA GLN A 73 2.14 -12.84 1.67
C GLN A 73 0.88 -12.67 2.51
N PRO A 74 -0.04 -11.77 2.15
CA PRO A 74 -1.26 -11.59 2.92
C PRO A 74 -2.10 -12.86 2.95
N PRO A 75 -2.80 -13.12 4.07
CA PRO A 75 -3.68 -14.29 4.15
C PRO A 75 -4.93 -14.15 3.30
N TYR A 76 -5.26 -12.93 2.89
CA TYR A 76 -6.43 -12.64 2.08
C TYR A 76 -6.01 -11.84 0.85
N GLY A 77 -6.95 -11.69 -0.11
CA GLY A 77 -6.70 -10.89 -1.29
C GLY A 77 -6.20 -11.67 -2.51
N GLY A 78 -5.87 -12.94 -2.34
CA GLY A 78 -5.43 -13.78 -3.44
C GLY A 78 -4.05 -13.39 -3.97
N HIS A 79 -3.81 -13.70 -5.22
CA HIS A 79 -2.52 -13.42 -5.86
C HIS A 79 -2.35 -11.94 -6.16
N GLY A 80 -1.13 -11.46 -6.09
CA GLY A 80 -0.82 -10.10 -6.47
C GLY A 80 -0.93 -9.08 -5.35
N TRP A 81 -1.19 -9.51 -4.12
CA TRP A 81 -1.21 -8.62 -2.96
C TRP A 81 0.06 -8.80 -2.14
N LEU A 82 0.67 -7.69 -1.78
CA LEU A 82 1.91 -7.65 -1.02
C LEU A 82 1.62 -7.15 0.38
N GLY A 83 2.15 -7.85 1.39
CA GLY A 83 2.10 -7.41 2.77
C GLY A 83 3.40 -6.72 3.17
N VAL A 84 3.31 -5.64 3.92
CA VAL A 84 4.46 -4.89 4.42
C VAL A 84 4.34 -4.73 5.93
N TYR A 85 5.35 -5.17 6.67
CA TYR A 85 5.38 -5.01 8.11
C TYR A 85 5.70 -3.56 8.47
N LEU A 86 5.00 -3.04 9.48
CA LEU A 86 5.21 -1.69 9.99
C LEU A 86 5.83 -1.67 11.38
N ASP A 87 6.01 -2.83 11.99
CA ASP A 87 6.61 -2.96 13.33
C ASP A 87 8.11 -3.22 13.30
N VAL A 88 8.74 -2.97 12.17
CA VAL A 88 10.18 -3.04 11.96
C VAL A 88 10.64 -1.70 11.43
N PRO A 89 11.96 -1.43 11.38
CA PRO A 89 12.42 -0.19 10.74
C PRO A 89 11.89 -0.08 9.31
N VAL A 90 11.22 1.01 9.01
CA VAL A 90 10.52 1.19 7.74
C VAL A 90 11.24 2.22 6.88
N ASP A 91 11.52 1.85 5.63
CA ASP A 91 11.98 2.80 4.63
C ASP A 91 10.74 3.43 3.98
N TRP A 92 10.40 4.62 4.43
CA TRP A 92 9.18 5.29 3.97
C TRP A 92 9.24 5.71 2.50
N ALA A 93 10.43 5.93 1.96
CA ALA A 93 10.58 6.20 0.53
C ALA A 93 10.17 4.97 -0.28
N GLU A 94 10.59 3.79 0.16
CA GLU A 94 10.21 2.54 -0.49
C GLU A 94 8.72 2.25 -0.34
N VAL A 95 8.17 2.48 0.86
CA VAL A 95 6.73 2.30 1.08
C VAL A 95 5.93 3.20 0.16
N ARG A 96 6.38 4.44 -0.03
CA ARG A 96 5.72 5.36 -0.94
C ARG A 96 5.71 4.83 -2.37
N GLU A 97 6.82 4.25 -2.82
CA GLU A 97 6.89 3.65 -4.14
C GLU A 97 5.95 2.45 -4.28
N ILE A 98 5.90 1.61 -3.24
CA ILE A 98 5.03 0.44 -3.23
C ILE A 98 3.56 0.86 -3.32
N ILE A 99 3.16 1.85 -2.53
CA ILE A 99 1.78 2.34 -2.53
C ILE A 99 1.45 3.04 -3.84
N THR A 100 2.40 3.77 -4.41
CA THR A 100 2.20 4.42 -5.70
C THR A 100 1.99 3.40 -6.81
N ASP A 101 2.75 2.31 -6.81
CA ASP A 101 2.56 1.23 -7.77
C ASP A 101 1.19 0.56 -7.59
N ALA A 102 0.78 0.37 -6.33
CA ALA A 102 -0.55 -0.17 -6.04
C ALA A 102 -1.65 0.75 -6.59
N TYR A 103 -1.46 2.05 -6.45
CA TYR A 103 -2.40 3.04 -6.97
C TYR A 103 -2.49 2.95 -8.50
N ARG A 104 -1.36 2.80 -9.19
CA ARG A 104 -1.33 2.67 -10.64
C ARG A 104 -2.07 1.41 -11.12
N ILE A 105 -2.05 0.36 -10.32
CA ILE A 105 -2.78 -0.88 -10.64
C ILE A 105 -4.27 -0.69 -10.42
N THR A 106 -4.66 0.02 -9.36
CA THR A 106 -6.03 0.08 -8.88
C THR A 106 -6.84 1.22 -9.48
N ALA A 107 -6.23 2.39 -9.63
CA ALA A 107 -6.92 3.59 -10.08
C ALA A 107 -7.11 3.61 -11.59
N PRO A 108 -8.18 4.28 -12.08
CA PRO A 108 -8.34 4.47 -13.52
C PRO A 108 -7.27 5.39 -14.09
N ARG A 109 -7.06 5.29 -15.41
CA ARG A 109 -6.02 6.06 -16.10
C ARG A 109 -6.10 7.56 -15.89
N CYS A 110 -7.30 8.10 -15.81
CA CYS A 110 -7.44 9.54 -15.62
C CYS A 110 -6.82 10.01 -14.31
N LEU A 111 -6.80 9.14 -13.29
CA LEU A 111 -6.19 9.47 -12.01
C LEU A 111 -4.69 9.15 -12.00
N THR A 112 -4.28 8.06 -12.64
CA THR A 112 -2.84 7.75 -12.70
C THR A 112 -2.08 8.78 -13.50
N ALA A 113 -2.72 9.40 -14.48
CA ALA A 113 -2.11 10.48 -15.25
C ALA A 113 -1.76 11.70 -14.40
N GLU A 114 -2.45 11.89 -13.27
CA GLU A 114 -2.12 12.98 -12.34
C GLU A 114 -0.84 12.70 -11.57
N LEU A 115 -0.48 11.42 -11.40
CA LEU A 115 0.77 11.04 -10.75
C LEU A 115 1.96 11.20 -11.69
N ASP A 116 1.76 10.84 -12.95
CA ASP A 116 2.80 10.84 -13.98
C ASP A 116 2.35 11.76 -15.10
N PRO A 117 2.46 13.07 -14.93
CA PRO A 117 2.06 13.98 -16.01
C PRO A 117 2.90 13.68 -17.24
N PRO A 118 2.30 13.77 -18.43
CA PRO A 118 3.04 13.51 -19.65
C PRO A 118 4.18 14.51 -19.80
N PRO A 119 5.29 14.13 -20.45
CA PRO A 119 6.37 15.07 -20.67
C PRO A 119 5.87 16.25 -21.48
N PRO A 120 6.44 17.45 -21.25
CA PRO A 120 6.01 18.62 -22.01
C PRO A 120 6.23 18.39 -23.50
N PRO A 121 5.36 18.95 -24.36
CA PRO A 121 5.54 18.78 -25.79
C PRO A 121 6.85 19.42 -26.25
N PRO A 122 7.48 18.84 -27.23
CA PRO A 122 8.73 19.39 -27.77
C PRO A 122 8.55 20.75 -28.40
#